data_e7ee827e6692869ccf9908d6b565b170
#
_entry.id   e7ee827e6692869ccf9908d6b565b170
#
_cell.length_a   1.000
_cell.length_b   1.000
_cell.length_c   1.000
_cell.angle_alpha   90.00
_cell.angle_beta   90.00
_cell.angle_gamma   90.00
#
_symmetry.space_group_name_H-M   'P 1'
#
loop_
_entity.id
_entity.type
_entity.pdbx_description
1 polymer ?
#
loop_
_entity_poly.entity_id
_entity_poly.type
_entity_poly.pdbx_seq_one_letter_code
_entity_poly.pdbx_strand_id
1 'polypeptide(L)'
;MTIQILAILTAMVAAYAAAKWARLSVELGILAAAVAGGIAGAFVRTPPLGELGRHLVEGSFTYLDVVLVFFTATLFMTIVNESGGVDYVVRATLRAFGRVRVLALLVLMIIILVPGALTGAGSVSLLVVGAPVALALGRLGIPKKRVAAILFIVAGLSAAAPPVNIWAMILCAGTAIPYVGFELPLGIPVLFLGAFTVLALGRRRGPAQPAAEDELPAAPPGMTWWRVLVPFVVFFGLVAAYRLWPFTTPIFGLALEFAIAAAAALLLSPKRIPFLTLARDTTKRLMPLLATMVAVGMLQQIMTVTGVRGLMSFAVISTPLVLLFFLLPVIIPFSEGILTYGGAAIIGIPLIWFLDSIGFHATVVIAGLSLLWPLGDGLPPTALIGRLSNMVSGYDGSYKDFLKATWLPWLVITAVAMAMIIFSSKLAFLVKWSI
;
A
#
# COMPACT_ATOMS: atom_id res chain seq x y z
N MET A 1 -20.05 -27.22 -17.29
CA MET A 1 -18.77 -26.71 -16.75
C MET A 1 -18.92 -25.31 -16.18
N THR A 2 -19.37 -24.31 -16.94
CA THR A 2 -19.51 -22.89 -16.47
C THR A 2 -20.47 -22.75 -15.30
N ILE A 3 -21.62 -23.41 -15.30
CA ILE A 3 -22.61 -23.39 -14.19
C ILE A 3 -22.00 -23.95 -12.90
N GLN A 4 -21.21 -25.00 -13.00
CA GLN A 4 -20.54 -25.64 -11.86
C GLN A 4 -19.51 -24.68 -11.23
N ILE A 5 -18.69 -24.02 -12.05
CA ILE A 5 -17.72 -23.03 -11.57
C ILE A 5 -18.42 -21.81 -10.97
N LEU A 6 -19.55 -21.39 -11.56
CA LEU A 6 -20.37 -20.31 -11.01
C LEU A 6 -20.95 -20.67 -9.64
N ALA A 7 -21.36 -21.93 -9.43
CA ALA A 7 -21.81 -22.39 -8.12
C ALA A 7 -20.67 -22.34 -7.07
N ILE A 8 -19.44 -22.71 -7.44
CA ILE A 8 -18.28 -22.58 -6.55
C ILE A 8 -18.03 -21.11 -6.20
N LEU A 9 -18.02 -20.23 -7.19
CA LEU A 9 -17.86 -18.78 -6.97
C LEU A 9 -18.96 -18.22 -6.06
N THR A 10 -20.20 -18.65 -6.27
CA THR A 10 -21.34 -18.27 -5.42
C THR A 10 -21.14 -18.74 -3.98
N ALA A 11 -20.66 -19.97 -3.76
CA ALA A 11 -20.33 -20.47 -2.44
C ALA A 11 -19.21 -19.64 -1.75
N MET A 12 -18.18 -19.26 -2.49
CA MET A 12 -17.11 -18.39 -1.97
C MET A 12 -17.65 -17.01 -1.54
N VAL A 13 -18.46 -16.38 -2.41
CA VAL A 13 -19.05 -15.06 -2.12
C VAL A 13 -20.02 -15.15 -0.95
N ALA A 14 -20.86 -16.18 -0.89
CA ALA A 14 -21.80 -16.40 0.20
C ALA A 14 -21.07 -16.61 1.54
N ALA A 15 -19.99 -17.40 1.55
CA ALA A 15 -19.18 -17.63 2.75
C ALA A 15 -18.51 -16.33 3.23
N TYR A 16 -17.97 -15.54 2.32
CA TYR A 16 -17.42 -14.21 2.65
C TYR A 16 -18.50 -13.28 3.24
N ALA A 17 -19.65 -13.19 2.58
CA ALA A 17 -20.77 -12.36 3.04
C ALA A 17 -21.29 -12.82 4.42
N ALA A 18 -21.43 -14.13 4.64
CA ALA A 18 -21.83 -14.69 5.94
C ALA A 18 -20.80 -14.38 7.04
N ALA A 19 -19.51 -14.49 6.75
CA ALA A 19 -18.44 -14.12 7.67
C ALA A 19 -18.50 -12.62 8.03
N LYS A 20 -18.76 -11.74 7.05
CA LYS A 20 -18.92 -10.30 7.29
C LYS A 20 -20.21 -9.98 8.06
N TRP A 21 -21.29 -10.72 7.82
CA TRP A 21 -22.51 -10.59 8.61
C TRP A 21 -22.30 -11.04 10.06
N ALA A 22 -21.53 -12.10 10.27
CA ALA A 22 -21.07 -12.56 11.58
C ALA A 22 -20.02 -11.62 12.23
N ARG A 23 -19.70 -10.47 11.60
CA ARG A 23 -18.73 -9.48 12.07
C ARG A 23 -17.30 -10.01 12.19
N LEU A 24 -16.97 -11.06 11.47
CA LEU A 24 -15.59 -11.56 11.42
C LEU A 24 -14.69 -10.55 10.69
N SER A 25 -13.41 -10.62 10.97
CA SER A 25 -12.38 -9.82 10.31
C SER A 25 -12.26 -10.16 8.81
N VAL A 26 -11.60 -9.30 8.04
CA VAL A 26 -11.48 -9.48 6.58
C VAL A 26 -10.72 -10.76 6.25
N GLU A 27 -9.62 -11.02 6.94
CA GLU A 27 -8.78 -12.20 6.76
C GLU A 27 -9.52 -13.50 7.02
N LEU A 28 -10.36 -13.55 8.07
CA LEU A 28 -11.21 -14.70 8.35
C LEU A 28 -12.31 -14.87 7.30
N GLY A 29 -12.85 -13.77 6.77
CA GLY A 29 -13.81 -13.81 5.67
C GLY A 29 -13.20 -14.38 4.39
N ILE A 30 -11.99 -13.97 4.04
CA ILE A 30 -11.24 -14.47 2.87
C ILE A 30 -10.91 -15.96 3.06
N LEU A 31 -10.48 -16.37 4.27
CA LEU A 31 -10.22 -17.75 4.59
C LEU A 31 -11.49 -18.61 4.49
N ALA A 32 -12.62 -18.12 5.01
CA ALA A 32 -13.91 -18.80 4.90
C ALA A 32 -14.32 -18.99 3.42
N ALA A 33 -14.10 -17.98 2.58
CA ALA A 33 -14.34 -18.09 1.15
C ALA A 33 -13.44 -19.14 0.48
N ALA A 34 -12.15 -19.19 0.84
CA ALA A 34 -11.22 -20.19 0.33
C ALA A 34 -11.65 -21.62 0.71
N VAL A 35 -11.97 -21.84 1.98
CA VAL A 35 -12.43 -23.15 2.48
C VAL A 35 -13.76 -23.56 1.83
N ALA A 36 -14.73 -22.66 1.76
CA ALA A 36 -16.03 -22.93 1.12
C ALA A 36 -15.88 -23.24 -0.37
N GLY A 37 -15.01 -22.50 -1.07
CA GLY A 37 -14.69 -22.77 -2.46
C GLY A 37 -14.00 -24.12 -2.69
N GLY A 38 -13.10 -24.50 -1.78
CA GLY A 38 -12.49 -25.83 -1.77
C GLY A 38 -13.52 -26.94 -1.58
N ILE A 39 -14.37 -26.84 -0.56
CA ILE A 39 -15.43 -27.81 -0.28
C ILE A 39 -16.39 -27.90 -1.48
N ALA A 40 -16.90 -26.79 -1.97
CA ALA A 40 -17.78 -26.76 -3.14
C ALA A 40 -17.10 -27.36 -4.38
N GLY A 41 -15.80 -27.07 -4.57
CA GLY A 41 -14.98 -27.64 -5.64
C GLY A 41 -14.93 -29.18 -5.58
N ALA A 42 -14.74 -29.76 -4.39
CA ALA A 42 -14.72 -31.20 -4.19
C ALA A 42 -16.04 -31.89 -4.54
N PHE A 43 -17.18 -31.25 -4.30
CA PHE A 43 -18.50 -31.80 -4.65
C PHE A 43 -18.84 -31.66 -6.12
N VAL A 44 -18.29 -30.69 -6.80
CA VAL A 44 -18.67 -30.33 -8.19
C VAL A 44 -17.63 -30.80 -9.21
N ARG A 45 -16.37 -30.83 -8.84
CA ARG A 45 -15.24 -31.30 -9.64
C ARG A 45 -14.42 -32.24 -8.78
N THR A 46 -13.81 -33.20 -9.34
CA THR A 46 -13.09 -34.30 -8.67
C THR A 46 -11.60 -34.04 -8.30
N PRO A 47 -11.14 -32.97 -7.65
CA PRO A 47 -9.97 -33.15 -6.81
C PRO A 47 -10.41 -33.70 -5.45
N PRO A 48 -9.73 -34.72 -4.91
CA PRO A 48 -10.04 -35.22 -3.57
C PRO A 48 -9.78 -34.13 -2.51
N LEU A 49 -10.51 -34.19 -1.39
CA LEU A 49 -10.38 -33.19 -0.30
C LEU A 49 -8.94 -33.01 0.20
N GLY A 50 -8.14 -34.09 0.18
CA GLY A 50 -6.73 -34.03 0.55
C GLY A 50 -5.89 -33.16 -0.40
N GLU A 51 -6.18 -33.16 -1.68
CA GLU A 51 -5.51 -32.28 -2.66
C GLU A 51 -5.90 -30.82 -2.45
N LEU A 52 -7.16 -30.54 -2.14
CA LEU A 52 -7.60 -29.20 -1.79
C LEU A 52 -6.95 -28.68 -0.51
N GLY A 53 -6.79 -29.56 0.50
CA GLY A 53 -6.04 -29.25 1.72
C GLY A 53 -4.58 -28.88 1.41
N ARG A 54 -3.93 -29.62 0.52
CA ARG A 54 -2.57 -29.32 0.05
C ARG A 54 -2.50 -27.96 -0.62
N HIS A 55 -3.44 -27.65 -1.52
CA HIS A 55 -3.48 -26.34 -2.19
C HIS A 55 -3.74 -25.18 -1.23
N LEU A 56 -4.52 -25.37 -0.16
CA LEU A 56 -4.65 -24.36 0.90
C LEU A 56 -3.31 -24.10 1.59
N VAL A 57 -2.57 -25.15 1.95
CA VAL A 57 -1.25 -25.02 2.57
C VAL A 57 -0.26 -24.36 1.62
N GLU A 58 -0.16 -24.80 0.37
CA GLU A 58 0.69 -24.17 -0.65
C GLU A 58 0.34 -22.70 -0.84
N GLY A 59 -0.95 -22.38 -0.89
CA GLY A 59 -1.45 -21.01 -1.00
C GLY A 59 -0.99 -20.10 0.14
N SER A 60 -0.87 -20.63 1.36
CA SER A 60 -0.42 -19.86 2.51
C SER A 60 0.99 -19.29 2.39
N PHE A 61 1.81 -19.88 1.53
CA PHE A 61 3.19 -19.44 1.24
C PHE A 61 3.33 -18.59 -0.02
N THR A 62 2.26 -18.42 -0.80
CA THR A 62 2.30 -17.71 -2.10
C THR A 62 2.89 -16.30 -1.99
N TYR A 63 2.61 -15.59 -0.91
CA TYR A 63 3.06 -14.21 -0.68
C TYR A 63 4.05 -14.09 0.48
N LEU A 64 4.81 -15.15 0.80
CA LEU A 64 5.73 -15.16 1.93
C LEU A 64 6.79 -14.06 1.81
N ASP A 65 7.35 -13.87 0.62
CA ASP A 65 8.34 -12.82 0.39
C ASP A 65 7.73 -11.42 0.66
N VAL A 66 6.48 -11.14 0.21
CA VAL A 66 5.77 -9.87 0.45
C VAL A 66 5.53 -9.67 1.96
N VAL A 67 5.13 -10.74 2.67
CA VAL A 67 4.94 -10.74 4.12
C VAL A 67 6.26 -10.39 4.85
N LEU A 68 7.37 -11.00 4.44
CA LEU A 68 8.69 -10.73 5.04
C LEU A 68 9.16 -9.30 4.78
N VAL A 69 9.04 -8.82 3.56
CA VAL A 69 9.39 -7.43 3.20
C VAL A 69 8.56 -6.46 4.01
N PHE A 70 7.25 -6.65 4.06
CA PHE A 70 6.34 -5.78 4.80
C PHE A 70 6.66 -5.74 6.30
N PHE A 71 6.93 -6.91 6.89
CA PHE A 71 7.28 -7.02 8.31
C PHE A 71 8.60 -6.31 8.64
N THR A 72 9.67 -6.62 7.91
CA THR A 72 11.01 -6.07 8.18
C THR A 72 11.07 -4.57 7.89
N ALA A 73 10.42 -4.10 6.83
CA ALA A 73 10.32 -2.68 6.50
C ALA A 73 9.55 -1.89 7.57
N THR A 74 8.42 -2.45 8.06
CA THR A 74 7.65 -1.80 9.13
C THR A 74 8.44 -1.78 10.43
N LEU A 75 9.15 -2.85 10.77
CA LEU A 75 10.02 -2.90 11.94
C LEU A 75 11.12 -1.84 11.84
N PHE A 76 11.77 -1.70 10.69
CA PHE A 76 12.74 -0.64 10.41
C PHE A 76 12.16 0.75 10.67
N MET A 77 11.02 1.07 10.07
CA MET A 77 10.38 2.39 10.25
C MET A 77 9.91 2.63 11.69
N THR A 78 9.47 1.58 12.39
CA THR A 78 9.09 1.67 13.80
C THR A 78 10.31 1.98 14.68
N ILE A 79 11.47 1.38 14.41
CA ILE A 79 12.73 1.67 15.11
C ILE A 79 13.16 3.13 14.85
N VAL A 80 13.09 3.60 13.60
CA VAL A 80 13.41 5.01 13.27
C VAL A 80 12.49 5.98 14.00
N ASN A 81 11.20 5.66 14.09
CA ASN A 81 10.24 6.47 14.84
C ASN A 81 10.55 6.47 16.35
N GLU A 82 10.72 5.28 16.94
CA GLU A 82 11.02 5.12 18.36
C GLU A 82 12.35 5.76 18.75
N SER A 83 13.34 5.80 17.85
CA SER A 83 14.59 6.53 18.10
C SER A 83 14.38 8.05 18.23
N GLY A 84 13.23 8.59 17.81
CA GLY A 84 12.93 10.02 17.75
C GLY A 84 13.41 10.69 16.44
N GLY A 85 13.80 9.90 15.45
CA GLY A 85 14.27 10.41 14.16
C GLY A 85 13.17 11.17 13.42
N VAL A 86 11.93 10.69 13.47
CA VAL A 86 10.77 11.33 12.83
C VAL A 86 10.51 12.73 13.42
N ASP A 87 10.45 12.85 14.74
CA ASP A 87 10.22 14.12 15.42
C ASP A 87 11.32 15.13 15.13
N TYR A 88 12.56 14.65 15.07
CA TYR A 88 13.72 15.47 14.69
C TYR A 88 13.56 16.04 13.27
N VAL A 89 13.23 15.21 12.28
CA VAL A 89 13.06 15.64 10.89
C VAL A 89 11.91 16.64 10.74
N VAL A 90 10.75 16.38 11.36
CA VAL A 90 9.58 17.27 11.27
C VAL A 90 9.89 18.63 11.91
N ARG A 91 10.54 18.66 13.08
CA ARG A 91 10.97 19.92 13.71
C ARG A 91 11.98 20.69 12.86
N ALA A 92 12.99 20.00 12.33
CA ALA A 92 13.99 20.62 11.47
C ALA A 92 13.36 21.21 10.20
N THR A 93 12.39 20.51 9.62
CA THR A 93 11.62 20.99 8.47
C THR A 93 10.87 22.27 8.76
N LEU A 94 10.14 22.33 9.86
CA LEU A 94 9.38 23.54 10.23
C LEU A 94 10.30 24.72 10.56
N ARG A 95 11.45 24.48 11.19
CA ARG A 95 12.44 25.53 11.47
C ARG A 95 13.06 26.08 10.19
N ALA A 96 13.45 25.18 9.25
CA ALA A 96 14.12 25.58 8.02
C ALA A 96 13.16 26.19 6.98
N PHE A 97 11.98 25.61 6.84
CA PHE A 97 11.08 25.90 5.72
C PHE A 97 9.73 26.47 6.11
N GLY A 98 9.43 26.61 7.40
CA GLY A 98 8.13 27.08 7.88
C GLY A 98 7.73 28.47 7.35
N ARG A 99 8.69 29.31 6.97
CA ARG A 99 8.45 30.62 6.34
C ARG A 99 8.07 30.50 4.87
N VAL A 100 8.49 29.46 4.16
CA VAL A 100 8.21 29.22 2.74
C VAL A 100 7.19 28.11 2.61
N ARG A 101 5.91 28.50 2.63
CA ARG A 101 4.76 27.57 2.70
C ARG A 101 4.82 26.42 1.67
N VAL A 102 5.12 26.75 0.41
CA VAL A 102 5.18 25.74 -0.67
C VAL A 102 6.25 24.70 -0.36
N LEU A 103 7.43 25.12 0.03
CA LEU A 103 8.53 24.21 0.35
C LEU A 103 8.22 23.38 1.58
N ALA A 104 7.64 24.00 2.63
CA ALA A 104 7.20 23.26 3.83
C ALA A 104 6.18 22.17 3.47
N LEU A 105 5.19 22.46 2.62
CA LEU A 105 4.20 21.48 2.17
C LEU A 105 4.82 20.33 1.39
N LEU A 106 5.76 20.62 0.48
CA LEU A 106 6.44 19.59 -0.31
C LEU A 106 7.34 18.71 0.56
N VAL A 107 8.05 19.27 1.52
CA VAL A 107 8.88 18.48 2.44
C VAL A 107 8.02 17.65 3.38
N LEU A 108 6.92 18.19 3.91
CA LEU A 108 5.96 17.41 4.71
C LEU A 108 5.32 16.28 3.90
N MET A 109 5.04 16.49 2.61
CA MET A 109 4.61 15.44 1.69
C MET A 109 5.65 14.31 1.63
N ILE A 110 6.92 14.62 1.41
CA ILE A 110 8.00 13.63 1.38
C ILE A 110 8.08 12.86 2.71
N ILE A 111 7.93 13.55 3.85
CA ILE A 111 7.92 12.89 5.16
C ILE A 111 6.77 11.88 5.29
N ILE A 112 5.59 12.15 4.71
CA ILE A 112 4.48 11.19 4.68
C ILE A 112 4.77 10.06 3.68
N LEU A 113 5.38 10.36 2.53
CA LEU A 113 5.63 9.37 1.48
C LEU A 113 6.64 8.30 1.92
N VAL A 114 7.72 8.68 2.61
CA VAL A 114 8.85 7.78 2.92
C VAL A 114 8.43 6.51 3.68
N PRO A 115 7.71 6.55 4.82
CA PRO A 115 7.38 5.32 5.55
C PRO A 115 6.50 4.37 4.73
N GLY A 116 5.51 4.91 4.01
CA GLY A 116 4.64 4.08 3.19
C GLY A 116 5.33 3.53 1.94
N ALA A 117 6.21 4.30 1.30
CA ALA A 117 7.02 3.83 0.17
C ALA A 117 7.96 2.68 0.56
N LEU A 118 8.50 2.72 1.76
CA LEU A 118 9.39 1.67 2.27
C LEU A 118 8.62 0.44 2.75
N THR A 119 7.39 0.60 3.25
CA THR A 119 6.60 -0.49 3.82
C THR A 119 5.52 -1.02 2.88
N GLY A 120 5.16 -0.28 1.83
CA GLY A 120 4.03 -0.60 0.96
C GLY A 120 2.66 -0.40 1.62
N ALA A 121 2.59 0.32 2.76
CA ALA A 121 1.35 0.51 3.51
C ALA A 121 1.16 1.95 4.01
N GLY A 122 0.13 2.62 3.52
CA GLY A 122 -0.22 3.98 3.92
C GLY A 122 -0.64 4.10 5.38
N SER A 123 -1.20 3.05 5.97
CA SER A 123 -1.51 2.99 7.40
C SER A 123 -0.26 3.10 8.27
N VAL A 124 0.85 2.47 7.88
CA VAL A 124 2.14 2.59 8.57
C VAL A 124 2.66 4.02 8.48
N SER A 125 2.55 4.66 7.31
CA SER A 125 2.91 6.07 7.17
C SER A 125 2.17 6.95 8.19
N LEU A 126 0.86 6.80 8.32
CA LEU A 126 0.07 7.58 9.29
C LEU A 126 0.41 7.27 10.74
N LEU A 127 0.69 6.01 11.06
CA LEU A 127 1.08 5.61 12.43
C LEU A 127 2.46 6.15 12.82
N VAL A 128 3.39 6.25 11.87
CA VAL A 128 4.77 6.68 12.12
C VAL A 128 4.91 8.21 12.12
N VAL A 129 4.38 8.87 11.08
CA VAL A 129 4.60 10.32 10.88
C VAL A 129 3.31 11.15 10.91
N GLY A 130 2.14 10.51 10.97
CA GLY A 130 0.85 11.19 10.80
C GLY A 130 0.60 12.28 11.82
N ALA A 131 0.77 12.01 13.12
CA ALA A 131 0.49 12.97 14.17
C ALA A 131 1.41 14.22 14.13
N PRO A 132 2.76 14.08 14.06
CA PRO A 132 3.64 15.23 13.95
C PRO A 132 3.42 16.04 12.66
N VAL A 133 3.10 15.36 11.53
CA VAL A 133 2.80 16.06 10.27
C VAL A 133 1.43 16.75 10.33
N ALA A 134 0.41 16.15 10.96
CA ALA A 134 -0.89 16.79 11.16
C ALA A 134 -0.74 18.12 11.95
N LEU A 135 0.04 18.09 13.03
CA LEU A 135 0.36 19.30 13.80
C LEU A 135 1.10 20.34 12.95
N ALA A 136 2.09 19.90 12.15
CA ALA A 136 2.83 20.79 11.27
C ALA A 136 1.93 21.45 10.21
N LEU A 137 1.03 20.70 9.58
CA LEU A 137 0.05 21.22 8.61
C LEU A 137 -0.94 22.18 9.28
N GLY A 138 -1.39 21.87 10.52
CA GLY A 138 -2.23 22.75 11.31
C GLY A 138 -1.56 24.10 11.59
N ARG A 139 -0.27 24.11 11.95
CA ARG A 139 0.55 25.35 12.14
C ARG A 139 0.65 26.18 10.87
N LEU A 140 0.66 25.53 9.71
CA LEU A 140 0.59 26.24 8.43
C LEU A 140 -0.82 26.82 8.16
N GLY A 141 -1.77 26.74 9.10
CA GLY A 141 -3.13 27.28 8.98
C GLY A 141 -4.02 26.44 8.06
N ILE A 142 -3.80 25.14 7.94
CA ILE A 142 -4.66 24.26 7.16
C ILE A 142 -5.76 23.70 8.08
N PRO A 143 -7.05 23.84 7.71
CA PRO A 143 -8.16 23.30 8.51
C PRO A 143 -8.08 21.79 8.68
N LYS A 144 -8.45 21.24 9.85
CA LYS A 144 -8.41 19.80 10.19
C LYS A 144 -8.98 18.89 9.09
N LYS A 145 -10.12 19.26 8.50
CA LYS A 145 -10.74 18.54 7.39
C LYS A 145 -9.79 18.35 6.19
N ARG A 146 -9.01 19.37 5.84
CA ARG A 146 -8.06 19.31 4.73
C ARG A 146 -6.78 18.61 5.14
N VAL A 147 -6.36 18.75 6.39
CA VAL A 147 -5.26 17.98 6.96
C VAL A 147 -5.58 16.49 6.84
N ALA A 148 -6.78 16.06 7.26
CA ALA A 148 -7.25 14.69 7.07
C ALA A 148 -7.20 14.24 5.61
N ALA A 149 -7.69 15.08 4.69
CA ALA A 149 -7.69 14.77 3.26
C ALA A 149 -6.26 14.66 2.67
N ILE A 150 -5.35 15.56 3.07
CA ILE A 150 -3.91 15.48 2.67
C ILE A 150 -3.30 14.18 3.18
N LEU A 151 -3.48 13.90 4.47
CA LEU A 151 -2.94 12.69 5.10
C LEU A 151 -3.45 11.43 4.41
N PHE A 152 -4.76 11.34 4.15
CA PHE A 152 -5.36 10.19 3.47
C PHE A 152 -4.76 9.97 2.08
N ILE A 153 -4.80 11.00 1.24
CA ILE A 153 -4.36 10.86 -0.16
C ILE A 153 -2.85 10.60 -0.24
N VAL A 154 -2.03 11.36 0.50
CA VAL A 154 -0.57 11.20 0.43
C VAL A 154 -0.12 9.90 1.07
N ALA A 155 -0.75 9.46 2.17
CA ALA A 155 -0.48 8.14 2.75
C ALA A 155 -0.92 7.00 1.83
N GLY A 156 -2.06 7.14 1.14
CA GLY A 156 -2.45 6.19 0.10
C GLY A 156 -1.43 6.11 -1.04
N LEU A 157 -1.03 7.27 -1.57
CA LEU A 157 0.02 7.34 -2.62
C LEU A 157 1.37 6.79 -2.12
N SER A 158 1.69 6.93 -0.83
CA SER A 158 2.93 6.37 -0.27
C SER A 158 2.97 4.85 -0.38
N ALA A 159 1.84 4.18 -0.21
CA ALA A 159 1.75 2.72 -0.37
C ALA A 159 1.89 2.26 -1.83
N ALA A 160 1.59 3.14 -2.79
CA ALA A 160 1.81 2.91 -4.20
C ALA A 160 3.24 3.29 -4.67
N ALA A 161 4.01 3.98 -3.83
CA ALA A 161 5.34 4.46 -4.17
C ALA A 161 6.39 3.33 -4.19
N PRO A 162 7.45 3.44 -5.03
CA PRO A 162 8.59 2.54 -4.92
C PRO A 162 9.42 2.86 -3.66
N PRO A 163 10.25 1.94 -3.12
CA PRO A 163 10.61 0.64 -3.67
C PRO A 163 9.66 -0.50 -3.31
N VAL A 164 8.73 -0.32 -2.37
CA VAL A 164 7.81 -1.38 -1.93
C VAL A 164 6.37 -1.00 -2.24
N ASN A 165 5.76 -1.72 -3.17
CA ASN A 165 4.35 -1.58 -3.51
C ASN A 165 3.69 -2.97 -3.41
N ILE A 166 2.92 -3.18 -2.35
CA ILE A 166 2.33 -4.51 -2.06
C ILE A 166 1.39 -4.96 -3.17
N TRP A 167 0.56 -4.07 -3.73
CA TRP A 167 -0.34 -4.44 -4.84
C TRP A 167 0.44 -4.89 -6.07
N ALA A 168 1.47 -4.14 -6.46
CA ALA A 168 2.33 -4.53 -7.57
C ALA A 168 3.08 -5.84 -7.30
N MET A 169 3.58 -6.05 -6.08
CA MET A 169 4.25 -7.30 -5.70
C MET A 169 3.30 -8.50 -5.75
N ILE A 170 2.06 -8.35 -5.28
CA ILE A 170 1.01 -9.38 -5.38
C ILE A 170 0.71 -9.71 -6.85
N LEU A 171 0.55 -8.68 -7.68
CA LEU A 171 0.31 -8.86 -9.11
C LEU A 171 1.48 -9.56 -9.80
N CYS A 172 2.70 -9.12 -9.55
CA CYS A 172 3.91 -9.71 -10.10
C CYS A 172 4.05 -11.19 -9.69
N ALA A 173 3.88 -11.50 -8.41
CA ALA A 173 3.91 -12.88 -7.92
C ALA A 173 2.81 -13.75 -8.58
N GLY A 174 1.60 -13.21 -8.74
CA GLY A 174 0.47 -13.93 -9.31
C GLY A 174 0.49 -14.05 -10.83
N THR A 175 1.26 -13.22 -11.55
CA THR A 175 1.39 -13.22 -13.02
C THR A 175 2.73 -13.77 -13.49
N ALA A 176 3.64 -14.11 -12.59
CA ALA A 176 5.03 -14.49 -12.86
C ALA A 176 5.84 -13.40 -13.60
N ILE A 177 5.45 -12.13 -13.44
CA ILE A 177 6.21 -10.98 -13.94
C ILE A 177 7.20 -10.55 -12.84
N PRO A 178 8.48 -10.31 -13.16
CA PRO A 178 9.44 -9.82 -12.18
C PRO A 178 9.04 -8.45 -11.60
N TYR A 179 9.23 -8.26 -10.29
CA TYR A 179 9.03 -6.95 -9.65
C TYR A 179 10.26 -6.05 -9.89
N VAL A 180 10.43 -5.61 -11.13
CA VAL A 180 11.56 -4.78 -11.59
C VAL A 180 11.04 -3.71 -12.55
N GLY A 181 11.66 -2.54 -12.54
CA GLY A 181 11.32 -1.46 -13.47
C GLY A 181 10.12 -0.62 -13.05
N PHE A 182 9.76 -0.64 -11.77
CA PHE A 182 8.65 0.14 -11.21
C PHE A 182 9.06 1.51 -10.68
N GLU A 183 10.34 1.81 -10.58
CA GLU A 183 10.87 3.01 -9.92
C GLU A 183 10.35 4.30 -10.59
N LEU A 184 10.49 4.43 -11.90
CA LEU A 184 10.02 5.61 -12.63
C LEU A 184 8.52 5.58 -12.90
N PRO A 185 7.92 4.45 -13.36
CA PRO A 185 6.47 4.36 -13.58
C PRO A 185 5.63 4.66 -12.35
N LEU A 186 6.13 4.39 -11.13
CA LEU A 186 5.45 4.73 -9.88
C LEU A 186 5.98 6.02 -9.26
N GLY A 187 7.30 6.23 -9.23
CA GLY A 187 7.92 7.36 -8.55
C GLY A 187 7.48 8.71 -9.12
N ILE A 188 7.50 8.85 -10.44
CA ILE A 188 7.11 10.11 -11.10
C ILE A 188 5.64 10.47 -10.82
N PRO A 189 4.65 9.58 -11.07
CA PRO A 189 3.26 9.89 -10.79
C PRO A 189 2.99 10.14 -9.30
N VAL A 190 3.58 9.35 -8.39
CA VAL A 190 3.37 9.52 -6.95
C VAL A 190 3.89 10.87 -6.47
N LEU A 191 5.09 11.30 -6.89
CA LEU A 191 5.63 12.61 -6.54
C LEU A 191 4.78 13.74 -7.11
N PHE A 192 4.37 13.65 -8.37
CA PHE A 192 3.50 14.63 -9.01
C PHE A 192 2.13 14.73 -8.30
N LEU A 193 1.45 13.60 -8.08
CA LEU A 193 0.14 13.54 -7.46
C LEU A 193 0.18 13.96 -5.98
N GLY A 194 1.25 13.59 -5.27
CA GLY A 194 1.50 14.05 -3.90
C GLY A 194 1.67 15.56 -3.84
N ALA A 195 2.54 16.13 -4.70
CA ALA A 195 2.76 17.56 -4.79
C ALA A 195 1.47 18.31 -5.17
N PHE A 196 0.75 17.82 -6.17
CA PHE A 196 -0.55 18.35 -6.54
C PHE A 196 -1.52 18.38 -5.34
N THR A 197 -1.61 17.27 -4.60
CA THR A 197 -2.50 17.14 -3.44
C THR A 197 -2.20 18.15 -2.35
N VAL A 198 -0.92 18.23 -1.91
CA VAL A 198 -0.54 19.15 -0.82
C VAL A 198 -0.66 20.61 -1.23
N LEU A 199 -0.39 20.93 -2.49
CA LEU A 199 -0.53 22.29 -3.00
C LEU A 199 -2.01 22.68 -3.21
N ALA A 200 -2.83 21.81 -3.78
CA ALA A 200 -4.25 22.07 -4.02
C ALA A 200 -5.04 22.22 -2.69
N LEU A 201 -4.84 21.29 -1.77
CA LEU A 201 -5.54 21.30 -0.47
C LEU A 201 -4.91 22.26 0.54
N GLY A 202 -3.59 22.44 0.48
CA GLY A 202 -2.85 23.34 1.36
C GLY A 202 -2.90 24.82 0.98
N ARG A 203 -3.44 25.21 -0.18
CA ARG A 203 -3.41 26.59 -0.70
C ARG A 203 -4.31 27.55 0.08
N ARG A 204 -5.43 27.11 0.61
CA ARG A 204 -6.37 27.97 1.34
C ARG A 204 -5.96 28.06 2.81
N ARG A 205 -5.78 29.30 3.29
CA ARG A 205 -5.54 29.61 4.70
C ARG A 205 -6.87 29.59 5.46
N GLY A 206 -6.95 28.80 6.53
CA GLY A 206 -7.88 29.04 7.62
C GLY A 206 -7.26 30.00 8.62
N PRO A 207 -7.97 30.42 9.68
CA PRO A 207 -7.34 31.11 10.80
C PRO A 207 -6.19 30.26 11.32
N ALA A 208 -5.00 30.85 11.37
CA ALA A 208 -3.83 30.17 11.95
C ALA A 208 -4.17 29.83 13.41
N GLN A 209 -4.17 28.56 13.75
CA GLN A 209 -4.18 28.17 15.15
C GLN A 209 -2.76 28.39 15.66
N PRO A 210 -2.57 29.25 16.65
CA PRO A 210 -1.28 29.40 17.30
C PRO A 210 -1.04 28.14 18.14
N ALA A 211 -0.48 27.12 17.52
CA ALA A 211 0.03 25.99 18.27
C ALA A 211 1.37 26.42 18.87
N ALA A 212 1.50 26.34 20.18
CA ALA A 212 2.74 26.65 20.88
C ALA A 212 3.89 25.77 20.36
N GLU A 213 5.11 26.30 20.30
CA GLU A 213 6.30 25.52 19.84
C GLU A 213 6.52 24.25 20.67
N ASP A 214 5.98 24.21 21.87
CA ASP A 214 6.08 23.09 22.82
C ASP A 214 5.18 21.87 22.48
N GLU A 215 4.20 22.00 21.58
CA GLU A 215 3.29 20.89 21.25
C GLU A 215 3.90 19.82 20.30
N LEU A 216 5.01 20.12 19.62
CA LEU A 216 5.72 19.08 18.85
C LEU A 216 6.56 18.23 19.80
N PRO A 217 6.48 16.88 19.71
CA PRO A 217 7.29 16.00 20.53
C PRO A 217 8.78 16.38 20.46
N ALA A 218 9.44 16.50 21.59
CA ALA A 218 10.85 16.85 21.62
C ALA A 218 11.70 15.72 21.06
N ALA A 219 12.59 16.04 20.14
CA ALA A 219 13.60 15.07 19.72
C ALA A 219 14.51 14.71 20.91
N PRO A 220 14.87 13.43 21.09
CA PRO A 220 15.74 13.05 22.20
C PRO A 220 17.11 13.75 22.10
N PRO A 221 17.75 14.07 23.23
CA PRO A 221 19.08 14.64 23.24
C PRO A 221 20.08 13.71 22.52
N GLY A 222 20.93 14.30 21.71
CA GLY A 222 21.91 13.56 20.90
C GLY A 222 21.40 13.05 19.53
N MET A 223 20.14 13.29 19.18
CA MET A 223 19.67 13.03 17.81
C MET A 223 20.31 14.02 16.83
N THR A 224 20.81 13.50 15.71
CA THR A 224 21.51 14.25 14.66
C THR A 224 21.13 13.74 13.28
N TRP A 225 21.35 14.57 12.24
CA TRP A 225 21.01 14.18 10.86
C TRP A 225 21.67 12.88 10.40
N TRP A 226 22.93 12.66 10.75
CA TRP A 226 23.62 11.43 10.35
C TRP A 226 22.99 10.17 10.98
N ARG A 227 22.52 10.24 12.22
CA ARG A 227 21.83 9.12 12.90
C ARG A 227 20.49 8.78 12.24
N VAL A 228 19.84 9.77 11.69
CA VAL A 228 18.60 9.56 10.94
C VAL A 228 18.88 9.04 9.53
N LEU A 229 19.88 9.62 8.84
CA LEU A 229 20.11 9.33 7.41
C LEU A 229 20.88 8.03 7.16
N VAL A 230 21.84 7.66 8.00
CA VAL A 230 22.70 6.49 7.77
C VAL A 230 21.90 5.19 7.60
N PRO A 231 20.85 4.87 8.38
CA PRO A 231 20.05 3.66 8.15
C PRO A 231 19.40 3.64 6.76
N PHE A 232 18.93 4.78 6.24
CA PHE A 232 18.41 4.88 4.89
C PHE A 232 19.49 4.75 3.82
N VAL A 233 20.67 5.36 4.06
CA VAL A 233 21.83 5.22 3.17
C VAL A 233 22.29 3.77 3.11
N VAL A 234 22.26 3.05 4.22
CA VAL A 234 22.56 1.60 4.26
C VAL A 234 21.56 0.84 3.40
N PHE A 235 20.26 1.07 3.58
CA PHE A 235 19.22 0.42 2.79
C PHE A 235 19.38 0.69 1.29
N PHE A 236 19.35 1.96 0.89
CA PHE A 236 19.47 2.32 -0.53
C PHE A 236 20.83 1.95 -1.13
N GLY A 237 21.89 1.98 -0.31
CA GLY A 237 23.22 1.55 -0.70
C GLY A 237 23.27 0.05 -1.02
N LEU A 238 22.61 -0.80 -0.23
CA LEU A 238 22.52 -2.25 -0.51
C LEU A 238 21.71 -2.51 -1.78
N VAL A 239 20.56 -1.86 -1.94
CA VAL A 239 19.75 -1.95 -3.18
C VAL A 239 20.56 -1.53 -4.40
N ALA A 240 21.26 -0.40 -4.32
CA ALA A 240 22.10 0.11 -5.42
C ALA A 240 23.31 -0.78 -5.69
N ALA A 241 23.97 -1.29 -4.65
CA ALA A 241 25.12 -2.15 -4.79
C ALA A 241 24.80 -3.42 -5.57
N TYR A 242 23.67 -4.08 -5.27
CA TYR A 242 23.24 -5.24 -6.03
C TYR A 242 22.98 -4.92 -7.51
N ARG A 243 22.41 -3.75 -7.82
CA ARG A 243 22.14 -3.33 -9.20
C ARG A 243 23.39 -2.94 -9.97
N LEU A 244 24.32 -2.25 -9.31
CA LEU A 244 25.57 -1.79 -9.92
C LEU A 244 26.60 -2.91 -10.08
N TRP A 245 26.62 -3.86 -9.14
CA TRP A 245 27.59 -4.97 -9.09
C TRP A 245 26.89 -6.33 -8.89
N PRO A 246 26.03 -6.78 -9.80
CA PRO A 246 25.19 -7.96 -9.60
C PRO A 246 25.97 -9.28 -9.48
N PHE A 247 27.21 -9.32 -10.00
CA PHE A 247 28.04 -10.53 -9.95
C PHE A 247 28.95 -10.61 -8.73
N THR A 248 29.14 -9.54 -8.01
CA THR A 248 30.07 -9.46 -6.85
C THR A 248 29.34 -9.21 -5.52
N THR A 249 28.12 -8.67 -5.60
CA THR A 249 27.30 -8.39 -4.41
C THR A 249 26.38 -9.59 -4.11
N PRO A 250 26.31 -10.06 -2.86
CA PRO A 250 25.37 -11.11 -2.49
C PRO A 250 23.92 -10.66 -2.72
N ILE A 251 23.07 -11.60 -3.14
CA ILE A 251 21.63 -11.37 -3.29
C ILE A 251 20.98 -11.45 -1.90
N PHE A 252 20.74 -10.31 -1.28
CA PHE A 252 20.11 -10.27 0.05
C PHE A 252 18.58 -10.32 0.00
N GLY A 253 17.99 -9.77 -1.05
CA GLY A 253 16.55 -9.52 -1.12
C GLY A 253 16.09 -8.40 -0.17
N LEU A 254 15.01 -7.73 -0.51
CA LEU A 254 14.51 -6.54 0.19
C LEU A 254 14.27 -6.79 1.70
N ALA A 255 13.80 -7.98 2.08
CA ALA A 255 13.51 -8.29 3.47
C ALA A 255 14.79 -8.26 4.36
N LEU A 256 15.89 -8.80 3.87
CA LEU A 256 17.15 -8.79 4.60
C LEU A 256 17.82 -7.41 4.58
N GLU A 257 17.71 -6.68 3.47
CA GLU A 257 18.20 -5.30 3.36
C GLU A 257 17.52 -4.38 4.38
N PHE A 258 16.18 -4.50 4.56
CA PHE A 258 15.46 -3.81 5.63
C PHE A 258 15.89 -4.26 7.03
N ALA A 259 16.16 -5.55 7.23
CA ALA A 259 16.63 -6.04 8.53
C ALA A 259 18.00 -5.47 8.88
N ILE A 260 18.93 -5.36 7.91
CA ILE A 260 20.25 -4.72 8.08
C ILE A 260 20.07 -3.22 8.40
N ALA A 261 19.21 -2.52 7.66
CA ALA A 261 18.92 -1.11 7.93
C ALA A 261 18.28 -0.90 9.32
N ALA A 262 17.40 -1.82 9.74
CA ALA A 262 16.81 -1.83 11.08
C ALA A 262 17.88 -2.01 12.18
N ALA A 263 18.82 -2.90 11.97
CA ALA A 263 19.95 -3.08 12.88
C ALA A 263 20.82 -1.82 12.94
N ALA A 264 21.11 -1.18 11.81
CA ALA A 264 21.83 0.09 11.77
C ALA A 264 21.08 1.20 12.53
N ALA A 265 19.74 1.31 12.34
CA ALA A 265 18.92 2.28 13.06
C ALA A 265 18.91 2.03 14.59
N LEU A 266 18.89 0.76 15.00
CA LEU A 266 18.93 0.37 16.40
C LEU A 266 20.28 0.72 17.06
N LEU A 267 21.39 0.44 16.37
CA LEU A 267 22.76 0.73 16.85
C LEU A 267 23.03 2.24 16.93
N LEU A 268 22.46 3.03 16.02
CA LEU A 268 22.66 4.48 15.97
C LEU A 268 21.66 5.25 16.82
N SER A 269 20.69 4.58 17.44
CA SER A 269 19.68 5.23 18.30
C SER A 269 20.35 5.90 19.50
N PRO A 270 20.02 7.19 19.80
CA PRO A 270 20.57 7.87 20.97
C PRO A 270 19.99 7.35 22.29
N LYS A 271 18.88 6.64 22.24
CA LYS A 271 18.22 6.02 23.40
C LYS A 271 18.19 4.50 23.27
N ARG A 272 18.15 3.81 24.42
CA ARG A 272 17.97 2.35 24.41
C ARG A 272 16.56 2.00 23.99
N ILE A 273 16.44 1.23 22.92
CA ILE A 273 15.17 0.71 22.43
C ILE A 273 15.02 -0.74 22.89
N PRO A 274 13.95 -1.12 23.61
CA PRO A 274 13.69 -2.49 23.99
C PRO A 274 13.22 -3.29 22.76
N PHE A 275 14.17 -3.76 21.96
CA PHE A 275 13.93 -4.34 20.64
C PHE A 275 12.89 -5.47 20.64
N LEU A 276 12.98 -6.42 21.58
CA LEU A 276 12.05 -7.54 21.65
C LEU A 276 10.60 -7.11 21.91
N THR A 277 10.42 -6.13 22.80
CA THR A 277 9.10 -5.57 23.08
C THR A 277 8.57 -4.84 21.86
N LEU A 278 9.40 -4.02 21.22
CA LEU A 278 9.04 -3.28 20.00
C LEU A 278 8.68 -4.23 18.86
N ALA A 279 9.48 -5.27 18.62
CA ALA A 279 9.23 -6.27 17.60
C ALA A 279 7.93 -7.04 17.87
N ARG A 280 7.68 -7.44 19.11
CA ARG A 280 6.42 -8.08 19.52
C ARG A 280 5.21 -7.19 19.28
N ASP A 281 5.28 -5.92 19.65
CA ASP A 281 4.16 -4.98 19.49
C ASP A 281 3.93 -4.63 18.01
N THR A 282 5.02 -4.51 17.23
CA THR A 282 4.94 -4.36 15.78
C THR A 282 4.28 -5.57 15.15
N THR A 283 4.69 -6.80 15.51
CA THR A 283 4.08 -8.02 15.02
C THR A 283 2.58 -8.05 15.32
N LYS A 284 2.17 -7.75 16.56
CA LYS A 284 0.74 -7.72 16.94
C LYS A 284 -0.07 -6.73 16.11
N ARG A 285 0.49 -5.55 15.84
CA ARG A 285 -0.19 -4.52 15.02
C ARG A 285 -0.32 -4.95 13.57
N LEU A 286 0.67 -5.66 13.02
CA LEU A 286 0.68 -6.12 11.64
C LEU A 286 -0.09 -7.41 11.42
N MET A 287 -0.36 -8.19 12.46
CA MET A 287 -0.98 -9.52 12.36
C MET A 287 -2.22 -9.57 11.43
N PRO A 288 -3.18 -8.63 11.49
CA PRO A 288 -4.34 -8.66 10.59
C PRO A 288 -3.94 -8.53 9.12
N LEU A 289 -2.97 -7.67 8.79
CA LEU A 289 -2.50 -7.48 7.41
C LEU A 289 -1.71 -8.68 6.91
N LEU A 290 -0.82 -9.25 7.74
CA LEU A 290 -0.06 -10.46 7.41
C LEU A 290 -1.01 -11.64 7.19
N ALA A 291 -2.00 -11.80 8.08
CA ALA A 291 -3.02 -12.85 7.95
C ALA A 291 -3.87 -12.66 6.69
N THR A 292 -4.16 -11.42 6.30
CA THR A 292 -4.85 -11.13 5.03
C THR A 292 -4.04 -11.63 3.82
N MET A 293 -2.73 -11.39 3.77
CA MET A 293 -1.87 -11.85 2.66
C MET A 293 -1.83 -13.38 2.58
N VAL A 294 -1.74 -14.06 3.72
CA VAL A 294 -1.81 -15.52 3.79
C VAL A 294 -3.16 -16.02 3.27
N ALA A 295 -4.27 -15.47 3.76
CA ALA A 295 -5.61 -15.86 3.35
C ALA A 295 -5.88 -15.60 1.85
N VAL A 296 -5.36 -14.49 1.32
CA VAL A 296 -5.44 -14.16 -0.12
C VAL A 296 -4.69 -15.19 -0.96
N GLY A 297 -3.51 -15.62 -0.55
CA GLY A 297 -2.75 -16.66 -1.24
C GLY A 297 -3.50 -18.00 -1.23
N MET A 298 -4.10 -18.39 -0.10
CA MET A 298 -4.95 -19.58 0.01
C MET A 298 -6.16 -19.50 -0.93
N LEU A 299 -6.87 -18.37 -0.93
CA LEU A 299 -8.00 -18.14 -1.82
C LEU A 299 -7.60 -18.23 -3.30
N GLN A 300 -6.48 -17.61 -3.66
CA GLN A 300 -5.96 -17.63 -5.03
C GLN A 300 -5.67 -19.06 -5.52
N GLN A 301 -5.04 -19.90 -4.72
CA GLN A 301 -4.76 -21.29 -5.08
C GLN A 301 -6.07 -22.08 -5.26
N ILE A 302 -7.02 -21.92 -4.36
CA ILE A 302 -8.34 -22.56 -4.50
C ILE A 302 -9.09 -22.08 -5.74
N MET A 303 -9.10 -20.79 -6.03
CA MET A 303 -9.69 -20.24 -7.26
C MET A 303 -9.04 -20.81 -8.52
N THR A 304 -7.74 -21.08 -8.48
CA THR A 304 -7.00 -21.66 -9.60
C THR A 304 -7.41 -23.11 -9.82
N VAL A 305 -7.34 -23.95 -8.79
CA VAL A 305 -7.63 -25.39 -8.89
C VAL A 305 -9.10 -25.67 -9.18
N THR A 306 -10.02 -24.85 -8.68
CA THR A 306 -11.46 -24.97 -8.94
C THR A 306 -11.92 -24.37 -10.28
N GLY A 307 -11.03 -23.66 -11.00
CA GLY A 307 -11.32 -23.01 -12.28
C GLY A 307 -12.05 -21.66 -12.15
N VAL A 308 -12.31 -21.16 -10.93
CA VAL A 308 -12.95 -19.86 -10.70
C VAL A 308 -12.11 -18.72 -11.30
N ARG A 309 -10.78 -18.82 -11.21
CA ARG A 309 -9.87 -17.84 -11.83
C ARG A 309 -10.03 -17.79 -13.36
N GLY A 310 -10.20 -18.95 -14.01
CA GLY A 310 -10.50 -19.02 -15.45
C GLY A 310 -11.83 -18.38 -15.80
N LEU A 311 -12.86 -18.55 -14.98
CA LEU A 311 -14.16 -17.87 -15.18
C LEU A 311 -14.01 -16.35 -15.07
N MET A 312 -13.23 -15.85 -14.12
CA MET A 312 -12.96 -14.41 -13.98
C MET A 312 -12.18 -13.86 -15.18
N SER A 313 -11.16 -14.58 -15.64
CA SER A 313 -10.42 -14.22 -16.86
C SER A 313 -11.35 -14.18 -18.08
N PHE A 314 -12.25 -15.15 -18.21
CA PHE A 314 -13.25 -15.16 -19.27
C PHE A 314 -14.19 -13.94 -19.19
N ALA A 315 -14.64 -13.56 -18.00
CA ALA A 315 -15.48 -12.38 -17.82
C ALA A 315 -14.75 -11.09 -18.23
N VAL A 316 -13.47 -10.96 -17.88
CA VAL A 316 -12.63 -9.80 -18.28
C VAL A 316 -12.48 -9.78 -19.82
N ILE A 317 -12.12 -10.90 -20.46
CA ILE A 317 -11.93 -10.99 -21.90
C ILE A 317 -13.22 -10.74 -22.68
N SER A 318 -14.37 -11.17 -22.14
CA SER A 318 -15.69 -10.98 -22.75
C SER A 318 -16.23 -9.55 -22.60
N THR A 319 -15.60 -8.72 -21.75
CA THR A 319 -16.02 -7.34 -21.55
C THR A 319 -15.42 -6.45 -22.65
N PRO A 320 -16.21 -5.66 -23.38
CA PRO A 320 -15.67 -4.72 -24.36
C PRO A 320 -14.61 -3.80 -23.72
N LEU A 321 -13.47 -3.62 -24.37
CA LEU A 321 -12.31 -2.90 -23.82
C LEU A 321 -12.69 -1.47 -23.34
N VAL A 322 -13.51 -0.77 -24.09
CA VAL A 322 -14.00 0.57 -23.73
C VAL A 322 -14.79 0.54 -22.41
N LEU A 323 -15.70 -0.44 -22.28
CA LEU A 323 -16.47 -0.62 -21.04
C LEU A 323 -15.57 -0.99 -19.87
N LEU A 324 -14.57 -1.85 -20.10
CA LEU A 324 -13.59 -2.22 -19.10
C LEU A 324 -12.89 -0.97 -18.53
N PHE A 325 -12.40 -0.07 -19.40
CA PHE A 325 -11.75 1.17 -18.96
C PHE A 325 -12.68 2.10 -18.18
N PHE A 326 -13.97 2.14 -18.47
CA PHE A 326 -14.92 2.89 -17.65
C PHE A 326 -15.22 2.24 -16.30
N LEU A 327 -15.11 0.92 -16.20
CA LEU A 327 -15.36 0.18 -14.97
C LEU A 327 -14.17 0.20 -14.01
N LEU A 328 -12.93 0.22 -14.50
CA LEU A 328 -11.71 0.16 -13.67
C LEU A 328 -11.66 1.24 -12.58
N PRO A 329 -11.96 2.54 -12.86
CA PRO A 329 -11.95 3.59 -11.83
C PRO A 329 -12.91 3.36 -10.66
N VAL A 330 -13.89 2.49 -10.84
CA VAL A 330 -14.89 2.15 -9.83
C VAL A 330 -14.55 0.81 -9.18
N ILE A 331 -14.34 -0.23 -9.99
CA ILE A 331 -14.16 -1.60 -9.49
C ILE A 331 -12.87 -1.72 -8.68
N ILE A 332 -11.78 -1.09 -9.11
CA ILE A 332 -10.49 -1.22 -8.45
C ILE A 332 -10.53 -0.60 -7.03
N PRO A 333 -10.89 0.68 -6.82
CA PRO A 333 -11.02 1.22 -5.47
C PRO A 333 -12.07 0.48 -4.62
N PHE A 334 -13.20 0.08 -5.22
CA PHE A 334 -14.26 -0.62 -4.50
C PHE A 334 -13.79 -1.99 -4.01
N SER A 335 -13.00 -2.72 -4.81
CA SER A 335 -12.42 -4.01 -4.41
C SER A 335 -11.49 -3.87 -3.21
N GLU A 336 -10.71 -2.80 -3.13
CA GLU A 336 -9.84 -2.52 -2.00
C GLU A 336 -10.66 -2.23 -0.74
N GLY A 337 -11.70 -1.39 -0.86
CA GLY A 337 -12.61 -1.07 0.24
C GLY A 337 -13.30 -2.28 0.85
N ILE A 338 -13.43 -3.39 0.12
CA ILE A 338 -14.07 -4.64 0.59
C ILE A 338 -13.05 -5.69 1.00
N LEU A 339 -12.03 -5.94 0.16
CA LEU A 339 -11.12 -7.08 0.24
C LEU A 339 -9.71 -6.70 0.67
N THR A 340 -9.43 -5.41 0.79
CA THR A 340 -8.08 -4.90 0.97
C THR A 340 -7.15 -5.43 -0.14
N TYR A 341 -5.93 -5.83 0.12
CA TYR A 341 -5.00 -6.37 -0.87
C TYR A 341 -5.53 -7.59 -1.68
N GLY A 342 -6.61 -8.23 -1.21
CA GLY A 342 -7.27 -9.33 -1.93
C GLY A 342 -7.83 -8.91 -3.30
N GLY A 343 -8.24 -7.65 -3.45
CA GLY A 343 -8.71 -7.11 -4.72
C GLY A 343 -7.66 -7.22 -5.83
N ALA A 344 -6.39 -6.98 -5.51
CA ALA A 344 -5.28 -7.11 -6.45
C ALA A 344 -5.13 -8.56 -6.97
N ALA A 345 -5.15 -9.54 -6.06
CA ALA A 345 -5.01 -10.94 -6.44
C ALA A 345 -6.20 -11.46 -7.26
N ILE A 346 -7.42 -11.07 -6.89
CA ILE A 346 -8.65 -11.61 -7.48
C ILE A 346 -8.95 -10.97 -8.83
N ILE A 347 -8.90 -9.64 -8.91
CA ILE A 347 -9.30 -8.88 -10.11
C ILE A 347 -8.06 -8.50 -10.94
N GLY A 348 -7.00 -8.07 -10.29
CA GLY A 348 -5.83 -7.54 -10.95
C GLY A 348 -5.09 -8.56 -11.79
N ILE A 349 -4.91 -9.80 -11.32
CA ILE A 349 -4.15 -10.82 -12.05
C ILE A 349 -4.82 -11.21 -13.38
N PRO A 350 -6.12 -11.55 -13.44
CA PRO A 350 -6.81 -11.80 -14.71
C PRO A 350 -6.77 -10.59 -15.65
N LEU A 351 -6.89 -9.39 -15.10
CA LEU A 351 -6.85 -8.14 -15.86
C LEU A 351 -5.48 -7.92 -16.51
N ILE A 352 -4.39 -8.12 -15.76
CA ILE A 352 -3.02 -7.99 -16.31
C ILE A 352 -2.78 -8.96 -17.44
N TRP A 353 -3.12 -10.25 -17.27
CA TRP A 353 -2.96 -11.24 -18.34
C TRP A 353 -3.71 -10.86 -19.60
N PHE A 354 -4.96 -10.37 -19.46
CA PHE A 354 -5.74 -9.92 -20.59
C PHE A 354 -5.10 -8.72 -21.29
N LEU A 355 -4.79 -7.66 -20.56
CA LEU A 355 -4.24 -6.44 -21.14
C LEU A 355 -2.86 -6.67 -21.77
N ASP A 356 -2.00 -7.48 -21.13
CA ASP A 356 -0.70 -7.88 -21.71
C ASP A 356 -0.86 -8.67 -23.01
N SER A 357 -1.81 -9.61 -23.06
CA SER A 357 -2.08 -10.43 -24.25
C SER A 357 -2.55 -9.63 -25.47
N ILE A 358 -3.13 -8.45 -25.27
CA ILE A 358 -3.57 -7.55 -26.34
C ILE A 358 -2.61 -6.38 -26.59
N GLY A 359 -1.39 -6.44 -26.03
CA GLY A 359 -0.28 -5.53 -26.35
C GLY A 359 -0.12 -4.33 -25.44
N PHE A 360 -0.78 -4.29 -24.26
CA PHE A 360 -0.50 -3.31 -23.22
C PHE A 360 0.77 -3.70 -22.46
N HIS A 361 1.52 -2.70 -21.99
CA HIS A 361 2.76 -2.98 -21.26
C HIS A 361 2.46 -3.30 -19.78
N ALA A 362 2.61 -4.57 -19.38
CA ALA A 362 2.20 -5.08 -18.09
C ALA A 362 2.71 -4.26 -16.89
N THR A 363 4.02 -3.93 -16.83
CA THR A 363 4.61 -3.16 -15.72
C THR A 363 3.94 -1.79 -15.56
N VAL A 364 3.67 -1.08 -16.67
CA VAL A 364 3.03 0.26 -16.63
C VAL A 364 1.56 0.13 -16.26
N VAL A 365 0.86 -0.91 -16.74
CA VAL A 365 -0.53 -1.19 -16.34
C VAL A 365 -0.59 -1.48 -14.83
N ILE A 366 0.29 -2.33 -14.32
CA ILE A 366 0.40 -2.62 -12.88
C ILE A 366 0.63 -1.33 -12.08
N ALA A 367 1.53 -0.47 -12.56
CA ALA A 367 1.79 0.83 -11.92
C ALA A 367 0.54 1.72 -11.93
N GLY A 368 -0.18 1.81 -13.04
CA GLY A 368 -1.44 2.56 -13.12
C GLY A 368 -2.52 2.03 -12.17
N LEU A 369 -2.71 0.72 -12.13
CA LEU A 369 -3.65 0.07 -11.20
C LEU A 369 -3.25 0.33 -9.74
N SER A 370 -1.97 0.31 -9.43
CA SER A 370 -1.45 0.59 -8.07
C SER A 370 -1.76 2.00 -7.57
N LEU A 371 -2.06 2.95 -8.44
CA LEU A 371 -2.53 4.28 -8.05
C LEU A 371 -4.03 4.31 -7.71
N LEU A 372 -4.82 3.36 -8.22
CA LEU A 372 -6.27 3.31 -7.98
C LEU A 372 -6.61 2.61 -6.66
N TRP A 373 -5.91 1.52 -6.28
CA TRP A 373 -6.22 0.78 -5.06
C TRP A 373 -6.22 1.64 -3.79
N PRO A 374 -5.23 2.50 -3.52
CA PRO A 374 -5.21 3.32 -2.32
C PRO A 374 -6.42 4.22 -2.13
N LEU A 375 -7.11 4.56 -3.21
CA LEU A 375 -8.36 5.34 -3.14
C LEU A 375 -9.45 4.54 -2.40
N GLY A 376 -9.46 3.21 -2.57
CA GLY A 376 -10.39 2.31 -1.89
C GLY A 376 -10.21 2.25 -0.38
N ASP A 377 -9.02 2.53 0.14
CA ASP A 377 -8.76 2.65 1.58
C ASP A 377 -9.50 3.82 2.26
N GLY A 378 -10.13 4.68 1.47
CA GLY A 378 -11.09 5.68 1.94
C GLY A 378 -12.54 5.21 1.89
N LEU A 379 -12.85 4.08 1.26
CA LEU A 379 -14.22 3.61 1.05
C LEU A 379 -14.67 2.62 2.15
N PRO A 380 -15.89 2.75 2.68
CA PRO A 380 -16.50 1.72 3.49
C PRO A 380 -16.63 0.40 2.71
N PRO A 381 -16.58 -0.77 3.38
CA PRO A 381 -16.63 -0.96 4.84
C PRO A 381 -15.32 -0.81 5.58
N THR A 382 -14.16 -1.05 4.96
CA THR A 382 -12.86 -1.02 5.66
C THR A 382 -12.44 0.41 5.98
N ALA A 383 -12.34 1.26 4.98
CA ALA A 383 -11.97 2.68 5.09
C ALA A 383 -10.75 2.91 6.02
N LEU A 384 -9.75 2.01 5.95
CA LEU A 384 -8.67 1.93 6.93
C LEU A 384 -7.87 3.23 7.02
N ILE A 385 -7.26 3.65 5.91
CA ILE A 385 -6.43 4.87 5.86
C ILE A 385 -7.31 6.11 6.08
N GLY A 386 -8.53 6.13 5.52
CA GLY A 386 -9.47 7.23 5.69
C GLY A 386 -9.87 7.47 7.14
N ARG A 387 -10.18 6.42 7.90
CA ARG A 387 -10.51 6.53 9.33
C ARG A 387 -9.29 6.93 10.16
N LEU A 388 -8.14 6.32 9.87
CA LEU A 388 -6.89 6.62 10.57
C LEU A 388 -6.45 8.07 10.34
N SER A 389 -6.60 8.62 9.12
CA SER A 389 -6.27 10.00 8.81
C SER A 389 -7.18 11.01 9.56
N ASN A 390 -8.48 10.69 9.70
CA ASN A 390 -9.38 11.50 10.51
C ASN A 390 -8.99 11.49 11.99
N MET A 391 -8.68 10.31 12.53
CA MET A 391 -8.24 10.15 13.92
C MET A 391 -6.97 10.95 14.18
N VAL A 392 -5.94 10.77 13.35
CA VAL A 392 -4.62 11.42 13.52
C VAL A 392 -4.69 12.94 13.35
N SER A 393 -5.55 13.43 12.45
CA SER A 393 -5.75 14.89 12.25
C SER A 393 -6.65 15.54 13.30
N GLY A 394 -7.30 14.77 14.17
CA GLY A 394 -8.31 15.24 15.12
C GLY A 394 -9.52 15.84 14.41
N TYR A 395 -9.93 15.31 13.26
CA TYR A 395 -11.12 15.72 12.54
C TYR A 395 -12.36 14.97 13.03
N ASP A 396 -13.28 15.67 13.67
CA ASP A 396 -14.49 15.11 14.30
C ASP A 396 -15.75 15.26 13.44
N GLY A 397 -15.62 15.80 12.22
CA GLY A 397 -16.75 16.04 11.33
C GLY A 397 -17.25 14.79 10.60
N SER A 398 -18.28 14.98 9.76
CA SER A 398 -18.85 13.89 8.97
C SER A 398 -17.81 13.24 8.04
N TYR A 399 -17.79 11.88 8.02
CA TYR A 399 -16.95 11.12 7.09
C TYR A 399 -17.24 11.44 5.62
N LYS A 400 -18.52 11.71 5.29
CA LYS A 400 -18.94 12.13 3.95
C LYS A 400 -18.31 13.47 3.54
N ASP A 401 -18.19 14.41 4.50
CA ASP A 401 -17.57 15.71 4.22
C ASP A 401 -16.06 15.63 4.09
N PHE A 402 -15.42 14.69 4.81
CA PHE A 402 -14.03 14.33 4.62
C PHE A 402 -13.82 13.79 3.20
N LEU A 403 -14.59 12.79 2.74
CA LEU A 403 -14.49 12.27 1.38
C LEU A 403 -14.71 13.33 0.31
N LYS A 404 -15.70 14.25 0.53
CA LYS A 404 -15.86 15.40 -0.37
C LYS A 404 -14.64 16.31 -0.44
N ALA A 405 -13.81 16.38 0.61
CA ALA A 405 -12.61 17.20 0.56
C ALA A 405 -11.52 16.57 -0.32
N THR A 406 -11.57 15.28 -0.58
CA THR A 406 -10.59 14.54 -1.39
C THR A 406 -10.97 14.48 -2.88
N TRP A 407 -12.14 14.96 -3.28
CA TRP A 407 -12.70 14.76 -4.64
C TRP A 407 -11.75 15.19 -5.76
N LEU A 408 -11.08 16.33 -5.60
CA LEU A 408 -10.20 16.85 -6.63
C LEU A 408 -8.90 16.03 -6.78
N PRO A 409 -8.13 15.73 -5.71
CA PRO A 409 -7.02 14.78 -5.81
C PRO A 409 -7.46 13.40 -6.31
N TRP A 410 -8.60 12.89 -5.83
CA TRP A 410 -9.14 11.61 -6.29
C TRP A 410 -9.34 11.58 -7.80
N LEU A 411 -10.00 12.61 -8.37
CA LEU A 411 -10.22 12.72 -9.80
C LEU A 411 -8.92 12.76 -10.58
N VAL A 412 -7.93 13.55 -10.13
CA VAL A 412 -6.63 13.68 -10.80
C VAL A 412 -5.84 12.37 -10.73
N ILE A 413 -5.83 11.68 -9.59
CA ILE A 413 -5.20 10.36 -9.45
C ILE A 413 -5.84 9.36 -10.42
N THR A 414 -7.17 9.32 -10.46
CA THR A 414 -7.91 8.44 -11.38
C THR A 414 -7.58 8.75 -12.83
N ALA A 415 -7.54 10.02 -13.23
CA ALA A 415 -7.19 10.42 -14.59
C ALA A 415 -5.75 10.04 -14.97
N VAL A 416 -4.79 10.24 -14.09
CA VAL A 416 -3.38 9.85 -14.31
C VAL A 416 -3.26 8.34 -14.39
N ALA A 417 -3.87 7.60 -13.47
CA ALA A 417 -3.87 6.14 -13.46
C ALA A 417 -4.46 5.56 -14.74
N MET A 418 -5.61 6.07 -15.19
CA MET A 418 -6.25 5.63 -16.42
C MET A 418 -5.43 6.00 -17.67
N ALA A 419 -4.81 7.18 -17.68
CA ALA A 419 -3.89 7.55 -18.75
C ALA A 419 -2.68 6.61 -18.82
N MET A 420 -2.12 6.21 -17.67
CA MET A 420 -1.03 5.22 -17.61
C MET A 420 -1.48 3.86 -18.17
N ILE A 421 -2.66 3.39 -17.78
CA ILE A 421 -3.19 2.11 -18.26
C ILE A 421 -3.42 2.16 -19.78
N ILE A 422 -4.19 3.15 -20.25
CA ILE A 422 -4.59 3.27 -21.67
C ILE A 422 -3.37 3.48 -22.58
N PHE A 423 -2.40 4.28 -22.15
CA PHE A 423 -1.20 4.60 -22.94
C PHE A 423 0.04 3.80 -22.49
N SER A 424 -0.15 2.65 -21.81
CA SER A 424 0.94 1.90 -21.20
C SER A 424 2.05 1.51 -22.19
N SER A 425 1.70 1.10 -23.41
CA SER A 425 2.67 0.75 -24.45
C SER A 425 3.53 1.95 -24.89
N LYS A 426 2.94 3.16 -24.91
CA LYS A 426 3.68 4.41 -25.21
C LYS A 426 4.59 4.82 -24.06
N LEU A 427 4.22 4.51 -22.82
CA LEU A 427 4.96 4.81 -21.61
C LEU A 427 5.98 3.74 -21.23
N ALA A 428 6.12 2.68 -22.03
CA ALA A 428 7.07 1.58 -21.80
C ALA A 428 8.53 2.04 -21.67
N PHE A 429 8.89 3.21 -22.24
CA PHE A 429 10.20 3.80 -22.07
C PHE A 429 10.57 4.09 -20.61
N LEU A 430 9.59 4.38 -19.75
CA LEU A 430 9.82 4.61 -18.33
C LEU A 430 10.39 3.37 -17.63
N VAL A 431 10.01 2.17 -18.10
CA VAL A 431 10.53 0.91 -17.55
C VAL A 431 11.97 0.66 -17.98
N LYS A 432 12.33 1.04 -19.20
CA LYS A 432 13.71 0.91 -19.73
C LYS A 432 14.71 1.80 -19.01
N TRP A 433 14.25 2.93 -18.47
CA TRP A 433 15.07 3.88 -17.71
C TRP A 433 15.00 3.68 -16.20
N SER A 434 14.15 2.76 -15.73
CA SER A 434 14.16 2.31 -14.33
C SER A 434 15.41 1.47 -14.10
N ILE A 435 16.26 1.95 -13.20
CA ILE A 435 17.55 1.32 -12.88
C ILE A 435 17.33 0.07 -12.04
#